data_c3bbb33f3e459f67b554ec899d6e5f1a
#
_entry.id   c3bbb33f3e459f67b554ec899d6e5f1a
#
_cell.length_a   1.000
_cell.length_b   1.000
_cell.length_c   1.000
_cell.angle_alpha   90.00
_cell.angle_beta   90.00
_cell.angle_gamma   90.00
#
_symmetry.space_group_name_H-M   'P 1'
#
loop_
_entity.id
_entity.type
_entity.pdbx_description
1 polymer ?
#
loop_
_entity_poly.entity_id
_entity_poly.type
_entity_poly.pdbx_seq_one_letter_code
_entity_poly.pdbx_strand_id
1 'polypeptide(L)'
;MIVINEHKFNLLISNLKKQEYLKKLESEINKLNNEIKRSEQILNNKEFIKKASSEKVQIEQEKYQKYQSELITLKKELEELKN
;
A
#
# COMPACT_ATOMS: atom_id res chain seq x y z
N MET A 1 21.52 4.22 19.71
CA MET A 1 21.94 4.46 19.62
C MET A 1 22.32 5.27 18.80
N ILE A 2 22.77 5.40 18.45
CA ILE A 2 23.35 5.94 17.46
C ILE A 2 22.49 6.22 16.36
N VAL A 3 21.29 5.82 16.44
CA VAL A 3 20.27 6.03 15.43
C VAL A 3 20.16 7.50 15.04
N ILE A 4 20.28 8.37 16.02
CA ILE A 4 20.16 9.79 15.75
C ILE A 4 21.31 10.31 14.90
N ASN A 5 22.50 9.84 15.16
CA ASN A 5 23.65 10.23 14.37
C ASN A 5 23.58 9.70 12.95
N GLU A 6 23.09 8.49 12.81
CA GLU A 6 22.89 7.92 11.50
C GLU A 6 21.89 8.72 10.70
N HIS A 7 20.90 9.22 11.38
CA HIS A 7 19.89 10.01 10.73
C HIS A 7 20.46 11.29 10.12
N LYS A 8 21.29 11.98 10.86
CA LYS A 8 21.93 13.19 10.34
C LYS A 8 22.90 12.87 9.23
N PHE A 9 23.64 11.81 9.41
CA PHE A 9 24.61 11.39 8.41
C PHE A 9 23.94 11.07 7.10
N ASN A 10 22.78 10.47 7.16
CA ASN A 10 22.05 10.08 5.98
C ASN A 10 21.48 11.25 5.18
N LEU A 11 21.46 12.43 5.75
CA LEU A 11 20.97 13.58 5.00
C LEU A 11 21.80 13.87 3.75
N LEU A 12 23.08 13.58 3.78
CA LEU A 12 23.92 13.79 2.62
C LEU A 12 23.74 12.76 1.53
N ILE A 13 23.47 11.51 1.95
CA ILE A 13 23.29 10.42 1.02
C ILE A 13 21.83 10.25 0.65
N SER A 14 20.98 10.88 1.42
CA SER A 14 19.55 10.63 1.38
C SER A 14 18.88 10.96 0.05
N ASN A 15 19.44 11.86 -0.75
CA ASN A 15 18.78 12.24 -1.99
C ASN A 15 18.61 11.06 -2.95
N LEU A 16 19.70 10.31 -3.15
CA LEU A 16 19.63 9.14 -4.04
C LEU A 16 18.78 8.03 -3.43
N LYS A 17 18.99 7.74 -2.16
CA LYS A 17 18.21 6.71 -1.49
C LYS A 17 16.75 7.11 -1.37
N LYS A 18 16.51 8.38 -1.14
CA LYS A 18 15.14 8.89 -1.05
C LYS A 18 14.41 8.70 -2.36
N GLN A 19 15.05 8.99 -3.47
CA GLN A 19 14.43 8.79 -4.79
C GLN A 19 14.14 7.33 -5.07
N GLU A 20 15.06 6.45 -4.73
CA GLU A 20 14.84 5.02 -4.89
C GLU A 20 13.68 4.55 -4.04
N TYR A 21 13.63 5.02 -2.80
CA TYR A 21 12.57 4.67 -1.88
C TYR A 21 11.21 5.19 -2.36
N LEU A 22 11.18 6.42 -2.88
CA LEU A 22 9.97 6.98 -3.46
C LEU A 22 9.45 6.16 -4.62
N LYS A 23 10.36 5.74 -5.50
CA LYS A 23 9.97 4.89 -6.63
C LYS A 23 9.41 3.57 -6.15
N LYS A 24 10.02 2.99 -5.13
CA LYS A 24 9.54 1.74 -4.56
C LYS A 24 8.16 1.92 -3.96
N LEU A 25 7.95 2.99 -3.21
CA LEU A 25 6.65 3.29 -2.63
C LEU A 25 5.59 3.50 -3.70
N GLU A 26 5.91 4.25 -4.74
CA GLU A 26 4.99 4.47 -5.84
C GLU A 26 4.63 3.17 -6.54
N SER A 27 5.60 2.29 -6.74
CA SER A 27 5.36 0.99 -7.34
C SER A 27 4.43 0.15 -6.47
N GLU A 28 4.66 0.13 -5.16
CA GLU A 28 3.81 -0.60 -4.24
C GLU A 28 2.40 -0.02 -4.18
N ILE A 29 2.29 1.31 -4.21
CA ILE A 29 0.99 1.97 -4.25
C ILE A 29 0.23 1.57 -5.51
N ASN A 30 0.90 1.54 -6.65
CA ASN A 30 0.28 1.13 -7.90
C ASN A 30 -0.20 -0.31 -7.83
N LYS A 31 0.60 -1.21 -7.27
CA LYS A 31 0.20 -2.60 -7.09
C LYS A 31 -1.03 -2.72 -6.19
N LEU A 32 -1.03 -1.99 -5.09
CA LEU A 32 -2.18 -2.01 -4.18
C LEU A 32 -3.42 -1.44 -4.84
N ASN A 33 -3.28 -0.37 -5.61
CA ASN A 33 -4.41 0.19 -6.35
C ASN A 33 -5.01 -0.83 -7.30
N ASN A 34 -4.16 -1.59 -7.99
CA ASN A 34 -4.63 -2.63 -8.90
C ASN A 34 -5.33 -3.75 -8.13
N GLU A 35 -4.79 -4.14 -7.00
CA GLU A 35 -5.42 -5.18 -6.17
C GLU A 35 -6.75 -4.71 -5.60
N ILE A 36 -6.82 -3.44 -5.19
CA ILE A 36 -8.06 -2.85 -4.69
C ILE A 36 -9.12 -2.84 -5.78
N LYS A 37 -8.76 -2.43 -6.99
CA LYS A 37 -9.70 -2.44 -8.12
C LYS A 37 -10.19 -3.85 -8.40
N ARG A 38 -9.31 -4.83 -8.36
CA ARG A 38 -9.68 -6.22 -8.59
C ARG A 38 -10.65 -6.69 -7.52
N SER A 39 -10.36 -6.40 -6.26
CA SER A 39 -11.24 -6.77 -5.17
C SER A 39 -12.60 -6.09 -5.28
N GLU A 40 -12.62 -4.81 -5.66
CA GLU A 40 -13.85 -4.09 -5.87
C GLU A 40 -14.71 -4.74 -6.96
N GLN A 41 -14.08 -5.12 -8.06
CA GLN A 41 -14.79 -5.78 -9.14
C GLN A 41 -15.39 -7.11 -8.69
N ILE A 42 -14.64 -7.87 -7.92
CA ILE A 42 -15.11 -9.14 -7.38
C ILE A 42 -16.29 -8.92 -6.43
N LEU A 43 -16.15 -7.97 -5.52
CA LEU A 43 -17.20 -7.70 -4.52
C LEU A 43 -18.44 -7.08 -5.14
N ASN A 44 -18.29 -6.35 -6.24
CA ASN A 44 -19.42 -5.76 -6.95
C ASN A 44 -20.08 -6.73 -7.93
N ASN A 45 -19.46 -7.87 -8.17
CA ASN A 45 -20.02 -8.86 -9.07
C ASN A 45 -21.11 -9.66 -8.37
N LYS A 46 -22.35 -9.43 -8.77
CA LYS A 46 -23.49 -10.08 -8.13
C LYS A 46 -23.47 -11.60 -8.30
N GLU A 47 -22.96 -12.07 -9.42
CA GLU A 47 -22.87 -13.51 -9.66
C GLU A 47 -21.88 -14.15 -8.71
N PHE A 48 -20.75 -13.50 -8.45
CA PHE A 48 -19.75 -14.00 -7.52
C PHE A 48 -20.36 -14.09 -6.12
N ILE A 49 -21.06 -13.05 -5.69
CA ILE A 49 -21.66 -13.02 -4.36
C ILE A 49 -22.72 -14.11 -4.20
N LYS A 50 -23.46 -14.38 -5.28
CA LYS A 50 -24.46 -15.45 -5.24
C LYS A 50 -23.85 -16.83 -5.21
N LYS A 51 -22.78 -17.04 -5.97
CA LYS A 51 -22.18 -18.37 -6.12
C LYS A 51 -21.16 -18.68 -5.06
N ALA A 52 -20.46 -17.68 -4.56
CA ALA A 52 -19.43 -17.88 -3.55
C ALA A 52 -20.05 -18.09 -2.19
N SER A 53 -19.35 -18.89 -1.37
CA SER A 53 -19.76 -19.05 0.02
C SER A 53 -19.55 -17.75 0.77
N SER A 54 -20.29 -17.57 1.87
CA SER A 54 -20.12 -16.38 2.69
C SER A 54 -18.69 -16.26 3.22
N GLU A 55 -18.02 -17.36 3.44
CA GLU A 55 -16.62 -17.33 3.86
C GLU A 55 -15.72 -16.69 2.81
N LYS A 56 -15.91 -17.05 1.55
CA LYS A 56 -15.12 -16.47 0.47
C LYS A 56 -15.38 -14.99 0.30
N VAL A 57 -16.63 -14.59 0.41
CA VAL A 57 -16.99 -13.17 0.33
C VAL A 57 -16.33 -12.41 1.46
N GLN A 58 -16.38 -12.97 2.66
CA GLN A 58 -15.77 -12.35 3.83
C GLN A 58 -14.26 -12.20 3.67
N ILE A 59 -13.60 -13.24 3.15
CA ILE A 59 -12.15 -13.21 2.90
C ILE A 59 -11.82 -12.07 1.93
N GLU A 60 -12.59 -11.92 0.86
CA GLU A 60 -12.36 -10.86 -0.10
C GLU A 60 -12.57 -9.47 0.52
N GLN A 61 -13.58 -9.33 1.37
CA GLN A 61 -13.80 -8.07 2.08
C GLN A 61 -12.65 -7.73 3.02
N GLU A 62 -12.14 -8.73 3.72
CA GLU A 62 -11.00 -8.53 4.60
C GLU A 62 -9.75 -8.12 3.83
N LYS A 63 -9.50 -8.77 2.70
CA LYS A 63 -8.38 -8.41 1.83
C LYS A 63 -8.52 -6.97 1.33
N TYR A 64 -9.71 -6.59 0.94
CA TYR A 64 -9.99 -5.25 0.45
C TYR A 64 -9.67 -4.21 1.51
N GLN A 65 -10.16 -4.43 2.72
CA GLN A 65 -9.89 -3.52 3.83
C GLN A 65 -8.40 -3.45 4.16
N LYS A 66 -7.74 -4.59 4.14
CA LYS A 66 -6.31 -4.65 4.41
C LYS A 66 -5.52 -3.85 3.38
N TYR A 67 -5.84 -4.03 2.10
CA TYR A 67 -5.17 -3.30 1.03
C TYR A 67 -5.40 -1.80 1.15
N GLN A 68 -6.61 -1.38 1.49
CA GLN A 68 -6.90 0.03 1.68
C GLN A 68 -6.10 0.61 2.84
N SER A 69 -5.99 -0.12 3.92
CA SER A 69 -5.22 0.29 5.08
C SER A 69 -3.75 0.46 4.72
N GLU A 70 -3.19 -0.52 4.04
CA GLU A 70 -1.80 -0.45 3.59
C GLU A 70 -1.58 0.71 2.63
N LEU A 71 -2.52 0.95 1.74
CA LEU A 71 -2.43 2.04 0.79
C LEU A 71 -2.39 3.39 1.50
N ILE A 72 -3.23 3.57 2.50
CA ILE A 72 -3.24 4.80 3.28
C ILE A 72 -1.90 5.00 3.98
N THR A 73 -1.36 3.95 4.56
CA THR A 73 -0.06 4.01 5.24
C THR A 73 1.05 4.39 4.27
N LEU A 74 1.07 3.76 3.09
CA LEU A 74 2.08 4.05 2.08
C LEU A 74 1.96 5.47 1.55
N LYS A 75 0.75 5.94 1.35
CA LYS A 75 0.52 7.31 0.89
C LYS A 75 1.00 8.32 1.91
N LYS A 76 0.79 8.05 3.19
CA LYS A 76 1.29 8.92 4.25
C LYS A 76 2.81 8.97 4.24
N GLU A 77 3.45 7.83 4.11
CA GLU A 77 4.90 7.77 4.05
C GLU A 77 5.43 8.56 2.85
N LEU A 78 4.75 8.43 1.71
CA LEU A 78 5.13 9.15 0.51
C LEU A 78 5.03 10.65 0.72
N GLU A 79 3.95 11.12 1.32
CA GLU A 79 3.78 12.54 1.61
C GLU A 79 4.85 13.06 2.56
N GLU A 80 5.16 12.30 3.59
CA GLU A 80 6.19 12.69 4.54
C GLU A 80 7.55 12.82 3.86
N LEU A 81 7.85 11.92 2.95
CA LEU A 81 9.11 11.96 2.23
C LEU A 81 9.20 13.09 1.23
N LYS A 82 8.07 13.46 0.64
CA LYS A 82 8.04 14.59 -0.30
C LYS A 82 8.14 15.92 0.40
N ASN A 83 7.67 16.00 1.61
CA ASN A 83 7.78 17.20 2.41
C ASN A 83 9.12 17.24 3.12
#